data_e03804963592ff8492aeac77ff1483ed
#
_entry.id   e03804963592ff8492aeac77ff1483ed
#
_cell.length_a   1.000
_cell.length_b   1.000
_cell.length_c   1.000
_cell.angle_alpha   90.00
_cell.angle_beta   90.00
_cell.angle_gamma   90.00
#
_symmetry.space_group_name_H-M   'P 1'
#
loop_
_entity.id
_entity.type
_entity.pdbx_description
1 polymer ?
#
loop_
_entity_poly.entity_id
_entity_poly.type
_entity_poly.pdbx_seq_one_letter_code
_entity_poly.pdbx_strand_id
1 'polypeptide(L)'
;MKYHSAPLIPHKSALMSAPANLLAEEVCLPAALLKKSALENNISWMQRYADARGVSLAPHGKTTMTPWIFQAQQRAGAWGIGVGSAWQASAAMASGIQRVLMVNQLVGKANMQVVAQLKAHYRAVDFICCVDSEVNVRALSAFFADQGQTLDVLIELGVPGGRCGCRSVDDALALAQRVSDLPGLRLRGLELYEGVLHGDDPQPQVEALLQQAAALACRMEPLVDGEFILTGAGTVWYDVVCNIWLAAAKPRRCRIVIRPGCYITNDRGIYDLAQQELIARDPIACDLAGDLTSALELMAMVQSVPEADRAVVNFGKRDCAFDAGLPQPIAHYRNGQELALRAESIVSTGIMDQHCMLRLAPGSDVQVGDILLFGTSHPCLTFDKWKTLLLVDDDYNVLDELDTLF
;
A
#
# COMPACT_ATOMS: atom_id res chain seq x y z
N MET A 1 -37.52 19.78 6.24
CA MET A 1 -36.81 20.57 7.27
C MET A 1 -35.45 20.90 6.70
N LYS A 2 -35.19 22.19 6.46
CA LYS A 2 -33.88 22.66 5.98
C LYS A 2 -32.92 22.71 7.16
N TYR A 3 -31.92 21.86 7.19
CA TYR A 3 -30.79 22.04 8.10
C TYR A 3 -30.00 23.25 7.58
N HIS A 4 -30.23 24.40 8.20
CA HIS A 4 -29.37 25.57 8.06
C HIS A 4 -28.02 25.26 8.71
N SER A 5 -26.96 25.45 7.93
CA SER A 5 -25.57 25.70 8.27
C SER A 5 -25.19 25.29 9.68
N ALA A 6 -24.73 24.03 9.83
CA ALA A 6 -23.86 23.72 10.96
C ALA A 6 -22.71 24.74 10.97
N PRO A 7 -22.35 25.30 12.15
CA PRO A 7 -21.13 26.09 12.24
C PRO A 7 -20.00 25.24 11.67
N LEU A 8 -19.12 25.85 10.90
CA LEU A 8 -17.90 25.27 10.38
C LEU A 8 -17.27 24.42 11.50
N ILE A 9 -17.42 23.09 11.39
CA ILE A 9 -16.54 22.20 12.13
C ILE A 9 -15.22 22.39 11.41
N PRO A 10 -14.22 23.05 12.00
CA PRO A 10 -12.94 23.16 11.31
C PRO A 10 -12.47 21.75 11.03
N HIS A 11 -12.15 21.43 9.82
CA HIS A 11 -11.24 20.32 9.54
C HIS A 11 -10.07 20.48 10.52
N LYS A 12 -9.49 19.37 10.99
CA LYS A 12 -8.33 19.44 11.91
C LYS A 12 -7.24 20.43 11.43
N SER A 13 -7.22 20.75 10.13
CA SER A 13 -6.30 21.69 9.45
C SER A 13 -6.89 23.04 9.01
N ALA A 14 -8.21 23.27 9.11
CA ALA A 14 -8.89 24.38 8.42
C ALA A 14 -8.85 25.76 9.12
N LEU A 15 -7.88 26.07 9.94
CA LEU A 15 -7.77 27.36 10.61
C LEU A 15 -6.58 28.21 10.13
N MET A 16 -6.05 27.96 8.92
CA MET A 16 -4.73 28.48 8.59
C MET A 16 -4.71 29.47 7.41
N SER A 17 -4.10 30.60 7.65
CA SER A 17 -3.46 31.42 6.61
C SER A 17 -2.10 30.78 6.29
N ALA A 18 -1.90 30.30 5.07
CA ALA A 18 -0.68 29.61 4.64
C ALA A 18 0.61 30.47 4.76
N PRO A 19 1.79 29.84 4.93
CA PRO A 19 2.06 28.44 5.24
C PRO A 19 2.17 28.22 6.76
N ALA A 20 1.42 27.22 7.27
CA ALA A 20 1.45 26.87 8.67
C ALA A 20 2.63 25.98 9.02
N ASN A 21 3.22 26.18 10.18
CA ASN A 21 4.28 25.33 10.70
C ASN A 21 3.80 24.54 11.92
N LEU A 22 4.00 23.22 11.89
CA LEU A 22 3.55 22.36 12.99
C LEU A 22 4.36 22.54 14.27
N LEU A 23 5.64 22.84 14.18
CA LEU A 23 6.49 23.09 15.35
C LEU A 23 6.21 24.45 16.01
N ALA A 24 5.55 25.37 15.28
CA ALA A 24 5.06 26.64 15.82
C ALA A 24 3.66 26.52 16.43
N GLU A 25 3.12 25.29 16.54
CA GLU A 25 1.78 24.99 17.07
C GLU A 25 0.63 25.68 16.31
N GLU A 26 0.86 25.94 15.02
CA GLU A 26 -0.14 26.57 14.15
C GLU A 26 -1.16 25.58 13.57
N VAL A 27 -1.02 24.28 13.89
CA VAL A 27 -1.91 23.19 13.49
C VAL A 27 -2.36 22.40 14.71
N CYS A 28 -3.63 21.96 14.73
CA CYS A 28 -4.14 21.11 15.81
C CYS A 28 -3.47 19.73 15.79
N LEU A 29 -2.94 19.30 16.92
CA LEU A 29 -2.37 17.97 17.12
C LEU A 29 -3.36 17.04 17.86
N PRO A 30 -3.36 15.71 17.60
CA PRO A 30 -2.41 14.99 16.74
C PRO A 30 -2.67 15.24 15.26
N ALA A 31 -1.60 15.08 14.44
CA ALA A 31 -1.68 15.16 13.00
C ALA A 31 -0.84 14.06 12.35
N ALA A 32 -1.37 13.43 11.29
CA ALA A 32 -0.61 12.52 10.44
C ALA A 32 0.04 13.31 9.31
N LEU A 33 1.34 13.10 9.12
CA LEU A 33 2.20 13.87 8.25
C LEU A 33 2.79 12.98 7.17
N LEU A 34 2.94 13.54 5.98
CA LEU A 34 3.68 12.94 4.87
C LEU A 34 4.83 13.87 4.50
N LYS A 35 6.06 13.43 4.72
CA LYS A 35 7.25 14.19 4.29
C LYS A 35 7.40 14.10 2.79
N LYS A 36 7.29 15.25 2.11
CA LYS A 36 7.31 15.34 0.64
C LYS A 36 8.61 14.79 0.06
N SER A 37 9.74 15.17 0.62
CA SER A 37 11.08 14.73 0.19
C SER A 37 11.20 13.19 0.24
N ALA A 38 10.72 12.56 1.31
CA ALA A 38 10.73 11.11 1.50
C ALA A 38 9.78 10.40 0.54
N LEU A 39 8.56 10.93 0.33
CA LEU A 39 7.61 10.37 -0.66
C LEU A 39 8.19 10.39 -2.08
N GLU A 40 8.74 11.53 -2.50
CA GLU A 40 9.34 11.70 -3.84
C GLU A 40 10.55 10.77 -4.01
N ASN A 41 11.39 10.65 -2.98
CA ASN A 41 12.49 9.70 -2.95
C ASN A 41 12.00 8.25 -3.12
N ASN A 42 11.02 7.82 -2.34
CA ASN A 42 10.52 6.45 -2.38
C ASN A 42 9.85 6.11 -3.73
N ILE A 43 9.07 7.04 -4.29
CA ILE A 43 8.47 6.88 -5.63
C ILE A 43 9.58 6.72 -6.67
N SER A 44 10.57 7.59 -6.65
CA SER A 44 11.69 7.57 -7.60
C SER A 44 12.55 6.32 -7.43
N TRP A 45 12.88 5.94 -6.21
CA TRP A 45 13.71 4.76 -5.93
C TRP A 45 13.07 3.48 -6.42
N MET A 46 11.80 3.24 -6.09
CA MET A 46 11.09 2.03 -6.48
C MET A 46 10.88 1.96 -8.01
N GLN A 47 10.63 3.09 -8.68
CA GLN A 47 10.52 3.09 -10.14
C GLN A 47 11.87 2.78 -10.77
N ARG A 48 12.97 3.39 -10.31
CA ARG A 48 14.33 3.08 -10.80
C ARG A 48 14.69 1.61 -10.57
N TYR A 49 14.27 1.03 -9.43
CA TYR A 49 14.45 -0.39 -9.19
C TYR A 49 13.73 -1.24 -10.23
N ALA A 50 12.44 -0.97 -10.47
CA ALA A 50 11.65 -1.69 -11.47
C ALA A 50 12.25 -1.56 -12.88
N ASP A 51 12.69 -0.36 -13.26
CA ASP A 51 13.32 -0.08 -14.56
C ASP A 51 14.66 -0.82 -14.69
N ALA A 52 15.50 -0.81 -13.67
CA ALA A 52 16.79 -1.52 -13.65
C ALA A 52 16.62 -3.05 -13.74
N ARG A 53 15.50 -3.57 -13.21
CA ARG A 53 15.11 -4.98 -13.34
C ARG A 53 14.44 -5.31 -14.68
N GLY A 54 13.99 -4.31 -15.43
CA GLY A 54 13.20 -4.54 -16.65
C GLY A 54 11.81 -5.11 -16.35
N VAL A 55 11.23 -4.80 -15.19
CA VAL A 55 9.87 -5.20 -14.79
C VAL A 55 8.96 -3.97 -14.72
N SER A 56 7.65 -4.21 -14.69
CA SER A 56 6.66 -3.16 -14.56
C SER A 56 6.21 -3.03 -13.10
N LEU A 57 5.88 -1.81 -12.69
CA LEU A 57 5.41 -1.50 -11.34
C LEU A 57 3.91 -1.17 -11.34
N ALA A 58 3.13 -1.84 -10.51
CA ALA A 58 1.73 -1.50 -10.22
C ALA A 58 1.54 -1.36 -8.70
N PRO A 59 1.94 -0.25 -8.08
CA PRO A 59 1.89 -0.08 -6.64
C PRO A 59 0.50 -0.40 -6.07
N HIS A 60 0.44 -1.05 -4.91
CA HIS A 60 -0.85 -1.39 -4.31
C HIS A 60 -1.46 -0.17 -3.60
N GLY A 61 -2.41 0.49 -4.26
CA GLY A 61 -3.05 1.73 -3.82
C GLY A 61 -3.89 1.61 -2.56
N LYS A 62 -4.29 0.38 -2.13
CA LYS A 62 -5.02 0.19 -0.86
C LYS A 62 -4.30 0.75 0.35
N THR A 63 -2.98 0.89 0.27
CA THR A 63 -2.17 1.40 1.39
C THR A 63 -2.53 2.83 1.72
N THR A 64 -2.70 3.67 0.72
CA THR A 64 -2.87 5.12 0.91
C THR A 64 -4.25 5.62 0.52
N MET A 65 -4.88 5.02 -0.48
CA MET A 65 -6.12 5.49 -1.11
C MET A 65 -6.12 7.01 -1.39
N THR A 66 -4.95 7.56 -1.72
CA THR A 66 -4.72 9.00 -1.90
C THR A 66 -4.51 9.32 -3.38
N PRO A 67 -5.41 10.08 -4.03
CA PRO A 67 -5.31 10.44 -5.45
C PRO A 67 -3.99 11.08 -5.84
N TRP A 68 -3.47 11.98 -5.02
CA TRP A 68 -2.19 12.65 -5.25
C TRP A 68 -1.04 11.64 -5.39
N ILE A 69 -0.99 10.63 -4.50
CA ILE A 69 0.03 9.57 -4.52
C ILE A 69 -0.12 8.71 -5.76
N PHE A 70 -1.35 8.28 -6.11
CA PHE A 70 -1.59 7.50 -7.33
C PHE A 70 -1.10 8.21 -8.58
N GLN A 71 -1.42 9.48 -8.70
CA GLN A 71 -0.97 10.31 -9.83
C GLN A 71 0.54 10.52 -9.83
N ALA A 72 1.16 10.71 -8.66
CA ALA A 72 2.61 10.83 -8.55
C ALA A 72 3.33 9.55 -8.99
N GLN A 73 2.84 8.38 -8.58
CA GLN A 73 3.35 7.08 -9.00
C GLN A 73 3.17 6.87 -10.53
N GLN A 74 2.00 7.22 -11.09
CA GLN A 74 1.76 7.14 -12.52
C GLN A 74 2.69 8.07 -13.31
N ARG A 75 2.89 9.32 -12.85
CA ARG A 75 3.84 10.26 -13.47
C ARG A 75 5.29 9.77 -13.42
N ALA A 76 5.67 9.05 -12.38
CA ALA A 76 6.99 8.46 -12.23
C ALA A 76 7.23 7.26 -13.16
N GLY A 77 6.20 6.70 -13.80
CA GLY A 77 6.32 5.59 -14.74
C GLY A 77 5.62 4.30 -14.30
N ALA A 78 4.88 4.29 -13.20
CA ALA A 78 4.13 3.11 -12.79
C ALA A 78 3.19 2.65 -13.92
N TRP A 79 3.22 1.35 -14.24
CA TRP A 79 2.44 0.71 -15.28
C TRP A 79 0.93 0.75 -15.00
N GLY A 80 0.56 0.71 -13.73
CA GLY A 80 -0.82 0.78 -13.26
C GLY A 80 -0.87 0.94 -11.75
N ILE A 81 -2.07 0.90 -11.17
CA ILE A 81 -2.28 0.91 -9.72
C ILE A 81 -3.02 -0.38 -9.31
N GLY A 82 -2.47 -1.08 -8.32
CA GLY A 82 -3.09 -2.22 -7.68
C GLY A 82 -4.18 -1.79 -6.70
N VAL A 83 -5.31 -2.51 -6.65
CA VAL A 83 -6.41 -2.26 -5.69
C VAL A 83 -6.99 -3.58 -5.18
N GLY A 84 -7.74 -3.56 -4.09
CA GLY A 84 -8.30 -4.74 -3.46
C GLY A 84 -9.82 -4.91 -3.62
N SER A 85 -10.54 -3.92 -4.16
CA SER A 85 -12.00 -3.99 -4.28
C SER A 85 -12.54 -3.12 -5.43
N ALA A 86 -13.79 -3.37 -5.84
CA ALA A 86 -14.48 -2.56 -6.85
C ALA A 86 -14.62 -1.08 -6.42
N TRP A 87 -14.79 -0.83 -5.13
CA TRP A 87 -14.82 0.54 -4.60
C TRP A 87 -13.46 1.24 -4.76
N GLN A 88 -12.37 0.58 -4.38
CA GLN A 88 -11.02 1.12 -4.57
C GLN A 88 -10.68 1.31 -6.05
N ALA A 89 -11.18 0.43 -6.94
CA ALA A 89 -11.06 0.62 -8.38
C ALA A 89 -11.78 1.88 -8.86
N SER A 90 -12.97 2.16 -8.33
CA SER A 90 -13.71 3.41 -8.61
C SER A 90 -12.89 4.64 -8.22
N ALA A 91 -12.31 4.63 -7.03
CA ALA A 91 -11.46 5.73 -6.56
C ALA A 91 -10.21 5.94 -7.44
N ALA A 92 -9.52 4.85 -7.82
CA ALA A 92 -8.36 4.92 -8.70
C ALA A 92 -8.71 5.47 -10.09
N MET A 93 -9.80 4.98 -10.70
CA MET A 93 -10.26 5.46 -12.02
C MET A 93 -10.71 6.92 -11.97
N ALA A 94 -11.44 7.33 -10.92
CA ALA A 94 -11.84 8.73 -10.71
C ALA A 94 -10.64 9.66 -10.51
N SER A 95 -9.52 9.13 -10.01
CA SER A 95 -8.24 9.84 -9.87
C SER A 95 -7.45 9.95 -11.18
N GLY A 96 -7.99 9.48 -12.32
CA GLY A 96 -7.35 9.56 -13.64
C GLY A 96 -6.35 8.43 -13.92
N ILE A 97 -6.37 7.34 -13.15
CA ILE A 97 -5.49 6.19 -13.38
C ILE A 97 -5.97 5.41 -14.60
N GLN A 98 -5.07 5.18 -15.54
CA GLN A 98 -5.38 4.58 -16.84
C GLN A 98 -5.35 3.04 -16.82
N ARG A 99 -4.72 2.43 -15.84
CA ARG A 99 -4.68 0.97 -15.66
C ARG A 99 -4.85 0.60 -14.21
N VAL A 100 -5.87 -0.20 -13.94
CA VAL A 100 -6.26 -0.64 -12.60
C VAL A 100 -6.23 -2.16 -12.53
N LEU A 101 -5.40 -2.69 -11.64
CA LEU A 101 -5.26 -4.11 -11.37
C LEU A 101 -5.91 -4.42 -10.02
N MET A 102 -7.15 -4.92 -10.06
CA MET A 102 -7.81 -5.41 -8.84
C MET A 102 -7.30 -6.81 -8.52
N VAL A 103 -6.29 -6.88 -7.65
CA VAL A 103 -5.67 -8.15 -7.23
C VAL A 103 -6.52 -8.86 -6.17
N ASN A 104 -7.75 -9.13 -6.57
CA ASN A 104 -8.74 -9.85 -5.79
C ASN A 104 -9.88 -10.31 -6.72
N GLN A 105 -10.73 -11.22 -6.22
CA GLN A 105 -11.87 -11.75 -6.98
C GLN A 105 -13.01 -10.72 -7.04
N LEU A 106 -13.57 -10.54 -8.22
CA LEU A 106 -14.78 -9.74 -8.41
C LEU A 106 -16.01 -10.63 -8.16
N VAL A 107 -16.58 -10.51 -6.97
CA VAL A 107 -17.71 -11.34 -6.54
C VAL A 107 -18.90 -10.47 -6.14
N GLY A 108 -20.08 -10.95 -6.46
CA GLY A 108 -21.35 -10.30 -6.09
C GLY A 108 -21.87 -9.33 -7.16
N LYS A 109 -23.19 -9.40 -7.40
CA LYS A 109 -23.87 -8.67 -8.47
C LYS A 109 -23.65 -7.16 -8.40
N ALA A 110 -23.70 -6.57 -7.21
CA ALA A 110 -23.49 -5.13 -7.05
C ALA A 110 -22.05 -4.70 -7.43
N ASN A 111 -21.03 -5.47 -7.03
CA ASN A 111 -19.64 -5.20 -7.38
C ASN A 111 -19.40 -5.35 -8.90
N MET A 112 -19.97 -6.37 -9.53
CA MET A 112 -19.94 -6.54 -10.98
C MET A 112 -20.58 -5.36 -11.69
N GLN A 113 -21.73 -4.87 -11.19
CA GLN A 113 -22.43 -3.70 -11.74
C GLN A 113 -21.59 -2.44 -11.64
N VAL A 114 -20.90 -2.21 -10.49
CA VAL A 114 -19.98 -1.08 -10.33
C VAL A 114 -18.89 -1.14 -11.38
N VAL A 115 -18.21 -2.29 -11.53
CA VAL A 115 -17.12 -2.44 -12.52
C VAL A 115 -17.64 -2.26 -13.95
N ALA A 116 -18.81 -2.80 -14.30
CA ALA A 116 -19.39 -2.63 -15.63
C ALA A 116 -19.69 -1.17 -15.95
N GLN A 117 -20.23 -0.41 -14.98
CA GLN A 117 -20.46 1.02 -15.10
C GLN A 117 -19.17 1.82 -15.23
N LEU A 118 -18.14 1.49 -14.45
CA LEU A 118 -16.83 2.11 -14.54
C LEU A 118 -16.20 1.89 -15.92
N LYS A 119 -16.22 0.65 -16.44
CA LYS A 119 -15.73 0.32 -17.79
C LYS A 119 -16.51 1.07 -18.88
N ALA A 120 -17.79 1.26 -18.74
CA ALA A 120 -18.62 2.01 -19.68
C ALA A 120 -18.30 3.52 -19.64
N HIS A 121 -18.01 4.08 -18.45
CA HIS A 121 -17.70 5.49 -18.25
C HIS A 121 -16.24 5.81 -18.63
N TYR A 122 -15.29 5.03 -18.14
CA TYR A 122 -13.84 5.21 -18.36
C TYR A 122 -13.34 4.25 -19.46
N ARG A 123 -13.81 4.40 -20.69
CA ARG A 123 -13.58 3.46 -21.81
C ARG A 123 -12.12 3.21 -22.14
N ALA A 124 -11.23 4.16 -21.84
CA ALA A 124 -9.79 4.05 -22.08
C ALA A 124 -9.03 3.36 -20.95
N VAL A 125 -9.70 3.10 -19.80
CA VAL A 125 -9.05 2.47 -18.66
C VAL A 125 -9.01 0.95 -18.83
N ASP A 126 -7.81 0.40 -18.71
CA ASP A 126 -7.54 -1.03 -18.68
C ASP A 126 -7.82 -1.55 -17.25
N PHE A 127 -8.89 -2.33 -17.08
CA PHE A 127 -9.26 -2.91 -15.78
C PHE A 127 -9.11 -4.42 -15.83
N ILE A 128 -8.37 -4.98 -14.89
CA ILE A 128 -8.07 -6.40 -14.77
C ILE A 128 -8.38 -6.85 -13.34
N CYS A 129 -8.99 -8.03 -13.15
CA CYS A 129 -9.20 -8.62 -11.82
C CYS A 129 -8.79 -10.10 -11.78
N CYS A 130 -8.79 -10.70 -10.58
CA CYS A 130 -8.41 -12.09 -10.37
C CYS A 130 -9.62 -13.02 -10.35
N VAL A 131 -9.40 -14.30 -10.71
CA VAL A 131 -10.34 -15.39 -10.59
C VAL A 131 -9.65 -16.66 -10.09
N ASP A 132 -10.35 -17.47 -9.30
CA ASP A 132 -9.85 -18.70 -8.70
C ASP A 132 -10.85 -19.85 -8.64
N SER A 133 -12.06 -19.65 -9.16
CA SER A 133 -13.11 -20.67 -9.10
C SER A 133 -14.03 -20.66 -10.33
N GLU A 134 -14.44 -21.84 -10.75
CA GLU A 134 -15.36 -21.99 -11.89
C GLU A 134 -16.72 -21.32 -11.66
N VAL A 135 -17.21 -21.35 -10.42
CA VAL A 135 -18.48 -20.70 -10.06
C VAL A 135 -18.40 -19.18 -10.30
N ASN A 136 -17.31 -18.54 -9.87
CA ASN A 136 -17.11 -17.12 -10.09
C ASN A 136 -16.90 -16.79 -11.58
N VAL A 137 -16.09 -17.57 -12.29
CA VAL A 137 -15.84 -17.40 -13.73
C VAL A 137 -17.12 -17.47 -14.54
N ARG A 138 -17.99 -18.45 -14.27
CA ARG A 138 -19.31 -18.56 -14.93
C ARG A 138 -20.22 -17.37 -14.64
N ALA A 139 -20.25 -16.91 -13.38
CA ALA A 139 -21.04 -15.74 -12.99
C ALA A 139 -20.56 -14.46 -13.68
N LEU A 140 -19.23 -14.24 -13.74
CA LEU A 140 -18.63 -13.12 -14.45
C LEU A 140 -18.90 -13.18 -15.95
N SER A 141 -18.71 -14.35 -16.59
CA SER A 141 -18.98 -14.55 -18.00
C SER A 141 -20.42 -14.20 -18.34
N ALA A 142 -21.38 -14.79 -17.64
CA ALA A 142 -22.81 -14.53 -17.89
C ALA A 142 -23.13 -13.03 -17.73
N PHE A 143 -22.63 -12.40 -16.66
CA PHE A 143 -22.91 -10.99 -16.39
C PHE A 143 -22.31 -10.06 -17.44
N PHE A 144 -21.01 -10.19 -17.77
CA PHE A 144 -20.34 -9.27 -18.68
C PHE A 144 -20.75 -9.50 -20.14
N ALA A 145 -21.03 -10.75 -20.55
CA ALA A 145 -21.59 -11.04 -21.87
C ALA A 145 -22.97 -10.42 -22.06
N ASP A 146 -23.85 -10.48 -21.04
CA ASP A 146 -25.17 -9.82 -21.05
C ASP A 146 -25.06 -8.29 -21.19
N GLN A 147 -24.03 -7.68 -20.60
CA GLN A 147 -23.73 -6.25 -20.75
C GLN A 147 -23.03 -5.89 -22.07
N GLY A 148 -22.76 -6.86 -22.95
CA GLY A 148 -21.96 -6.63 -24.17
C GLY A 148 -20.53 -6.17 -23.89
N GLN A 149 -19.96 -6.53 -22.75
CA GLN A 149 -18.61 -6.15 -22.32
C GLN A 149 -17.70 -7.38 -22.20
N THR A 150 -16.40 -7.16 -22.29
CA THR A 150 -15.38 -8.17 -21.99
C THR A 150 -14.63 -7.75 -20.73
N LEU A 151 -14.54 -8.63 -19.73
CA LEU A 151 -13.75 -8.45 -18.53
C LEU A 151 -12.41 -9.16 -18.66
N ASP A 152 -11.32 -8.45 -18.41
CA ASP A 152 -9.98 -9.00 -18.36
C ASP A 152 -9.71 -9.64 -17.00
N VAL A 153 -9.20 -10.88 -17.02
CA VAL A 153 -8.97 -11.64 -15.80
C VAL A 153 -7.59 -12.31 -15.78
N LEU A 154 -7.06 -12.46 -14.56
CA LEU A 154 -5.89 -13.27 -14.24
C LEU A 154 -6.34 -14.48 -13.43
N ILE A 155 -5.77 -15.65 -13.69
CA ILE A 155 -5.89 -16.77 -12.76
C ILE A 155 -5.05 -16.45 -11.52
N GLU A 156 -5.62 -16.64 -10.32
CA GLU A 156 -4.84 -16.56 -9.08
C GLU A 156 -4.37 -17.96 -8.66
N LEU A 157 -3.05 -18.11 -8.52
CA LEU A 157 -2.45 -19.31 -7.92
C LEU A 157 -2.23 -19.06 -6.44
N GLY A 158 -2.88 -19.84 -5.59
CA GLY A 158 -2.75 -19.79 -4.15
C GLY A 158 -2.00 -21.00 -3.59
N VAL A 159 -1.94 -21.06 -2.27
CA VAL A 159 -1.30 -22.16 -1.53
C VAL A 159 -2.28 -22.81 -0.56
N PRO A 160 -2.11 -24.11 -0.22
CA PRO A 160 -2.91 -24.75 0.82
C PRO A 160 -2.82 -23.99 2.15
N GLY A 161 -3.97 -23.77 2.80
CA GLY A 161 -4.05 -22.98 4.02
C GLY A 161 -3.88 -21.46 3.85
N GLY A 162 -3.59 -20.99 2.64
CA GLY A 162 -3.48 -19.57 2.32
C GLY A 162 -4.82 -18.90 2.08
N ARG A 163 -4.77 -17.72 1.48
CA ARG A 163 -5.91 -16.81 1.26
C ARG A 163 -6.82 -17.27 0.11
N CYS A 164 -6.74 -16.65 -1.03
CA CYS A 164 -7.45 -16.96 -2.28
C CYS A 164 -6.56 -17.79 -3.23
N GLY A 165 -7.05 -18.06 -4.43
CA GLY A 165 -6.31 -18.72 -5.51
C GLY A 165 -6.57 -20.21 -5.64
N CYS A 166 -6.33 -20.75 -6.83
CA CYS A 166 -6.35 -22.19 -7.11
C CYS A 166 -5.31 -22.91 -6.25
N ARG A 167 -5.66 -24.08 -5.72
CA ARG A 167 -4.78 -24.80 -4.78
C ARG A 167 -3.78 -25.73 -5.45
N SER A 168 -3.93 -25.95 -6.76
CA SER A 168 -2.97 -26.72 -7.55
C SER A 168 -2.74 -26.07 -8.92
N VAL A 169 -1.61 -26.42 -9.52
CA VAL A 169 -1.26 -26.01 -10.89
C VAL A 169 -2.27 -26.54 -11.92
N ASP A 170 -2.79 -27.75 -11.69
CA ASP A 170 -3.74 -28.37 -12.60
C ASP A 170 -5.13 -27.75 -12.51
N ASP A 171 -5.58 -27.37 -11.29
CA ASP A 171 -6.82 -26.60 -11.11
C ASP A 171 -6.72 -25.22 -11.79
N ALA A 172 -5.57 -24.55 -11.63
CA ALA A 172 -5.32 -23.26 -12.24
C ALA A 172 -5.34 -23.34 -13.79
N LEU A 173 -4.72 -24.36 -14.36
CA LEU A 173 -4.72 -24.58 -15.82
C LEU A 173 -6.11 -24.94 -16.33
N ALA A 174 -6.84 -25.79 -15.63
CA ALA A 174 -8.22 -26.15 -15.99
C ALA A 174 -9.14 -24.91 -15.95
N LEU A 175 -8.96 -24.04 -14.94
CA LEU A 175 -9.70 -22.77 -14.85
C LEU A 175 -9.33 -21.81 -15.97
N ALA A 176 -8.03 -21.72 -16.34
CA ALA A 176 -7.57 -20.90 -17.47
C ALA A 176 -8.22 -21.33 -18.78
N GLN A 177 -8.28 -22.64 -19.05
CA GLN A 177 -9.00 -23.20 -20.19
C GLN A 177 -10.48 -22.82 -20.16
N ARG A 178 -11.12 -22.93 -18.99
CA ARG A 178 -12.53 -22.56 -18.83
C ARG A 178 -12.77 -21.08 -19.12
N VAL A 179 -11.89 -20.19 -18.69
CA VAL A 179 -11.95 -18.74 -19.00
C VAL A 179 -11.90 -18.50 -20.50
N SER A 180 -11.00 -19.20 -21.22
CA SER A 180 -10.84 -19.05 -22.68
C SER A 180 -12.05 -19.54 -23.47
N ASP A 181 -12.80 -20.50 -22.94
CA ASP A 181 -14.00 -21.08 -23.59
C ASP A 181 -15.26 -20.22 -23.39
N LEU A 182 -15.25 -19.27 -22.45
CA LEU A 182 -16.44 -18.54 -22.02
C LEU A 182 -16.51 -17.13 -22.62
N PRO A 183 -17.69 -16.68 -23.12
CA PRO A 183 -17.86 -15.32 -23.63
C PRO A 183 -17.79 -14.28 -22.50
N GLY A 184 -17.50 -13.03 -22.87
CA GLY A 184 -17.46 -11.91 -21.93
C GLY A 184 -16.25 -11.89 -21.00
N LEU A 185 -15.30 -12.81 -21.17
CA LEU A 185 -14.05 -12.85 -20.44
C LEU A 185 -12.86 -12.86 -21.42
N ARG A 186 -11.71 -12.33 -20.97
CA ARG A 186 -10.43 -12.43 -21.64
C ARG A 186 -9.36 -12.78 -20.64
N LEU A 187 -8.70 -13.91 -20.83
CA LEU A 187 -7.55 -14.32 -20.04
C LEU A 187 -6.33 -13.43 -20.35
N ARG A 188 -5.71 -12.86 -19.33
CA ARG A 188 -4.53 -12.00 -19.47
C ARG A 188 -3.28 -12.58 -18.83
N GLY A 189 -3.37 -13.63 -18.04
CA GLY A 189 -2.20 -14.25 -17.42
C GLY A 189 -2.44 -14.82 -16.04
N LEU A 190 -1.45 -14.71 -15.18
CA LEU A 190 -1.36 -15.36 -13.87
C LEU A 190 -1.01 -14.35 -12.78
N GLU A 191 -1.64 -14.49 -11.65
CA GLU A 191 -1.39 -13.74 -10.41
C GLU A 191 -1.08 -14.70 -9.28
N LEU A 192 -0.25 -14.26 -8.33
CA LEU A 192 -0.09 -14.87 -7.01
C LEU A 192 0.31 -13.82 -5.97
N TYR A 193 0.15 -14.17 -4.69
CA TYR A 193 0.69 -13.40 -3.58
C TYR A 193 1.50 -14.30 -2.64
N GLU A 194 2.80 -14.13 -2.66
CA GLU A 194 3.76 -14.92 -1.89
C GLU A 194 3.79 -14.55 -0.40
N GLY A 195 3.34 -13.35 -0.06
CA GLY A 195 3.30 -12.85 1.32
C GLY A 195 2.31 -13.56 2.25
N VAL A 196 1.65 -14.65 1.80
CA VAL A 196 0.87 -15.56 2.64
C VAL A 196 1.73 -16.68 3.25
N LEU A 197 2.97 -16.81 2.79
CA LEU A 197 3.91 -17.79 3.30
C LEU A 197 4.67 -17.19 4.48
N HIS A 198 4.54 -17.81 5.63
CA HIS A 198 5.13 -17.39 6.91
C HIS A 198 5.89 -18.52 7.56
N GLY A 199 6.75 -18.22 8.51
CA GLY A 199 7.55 -19.18 9.27
C GLY A 199 8.92 -18.61 9.61
N ASP A 200 9.78 -19.43 10.22
CA ASP A 200 11.14 -19.01 10.60
C ASP A 200 12.05 -18.80 9.39
N ASP A 201 11.82 -19.54 8.29
CA ASP A 201 12.50 -19.35 7.00
C ASP A 201 11.51 -19.63 5.87
N PRO A 202 10.72 -18.62 5.45
CA PRO A 202 9.72 -18.78 4.39
C PRO A 202 10.32 -18.74 2.97
N GLN A 203 11.54 -18.25 2.78
CA GLN A 203 12.12 -18.01 1.47
C GLN A 203 12.13 -19.25 0.55
N PRO A 204 12.52 -20.47 0.98
CA PRO A 204 12.48 -21.64 0.10
C PRO A 204 11.06 -21.97 -0.41
N GLN A 205 10.04 -21.75 0.42
CA GLN A 205 8.64 -21.94 0.03
C GLN A 205 8.19 -20.88 -0.97
N VAL A 206 8.60 -19.64 -0.78
CA VAL A 206 8.36 -18.53 -1.72
C VAL A 206 9.00 -18.84 -3.08
N GLU A 207 10.26 -19.25 -3.10
CA GLU A 207 10.98 -19.62 -4.32
C GLU A 207 10.30 -20.78 -5.06
N ALA A 208 9.89 -21.82 -4.35
CA ALA A 208 9.18 -22.97 -4.93
C ALA A 208 7.84 -22.54 -5.56
N LEU A 209 7.06 -21.68 -4.90
CA LEU A 209 5.81 -21.15 -5.43
C LEU A 209 6.06 -20.32 -6.70
N LEU A 210 7.08 -19.48 -6.71
CA LEU A 210 7.45 -18.64 -7.86
C LEU A 210 7.90 -19.47 -9.06
N GLN A 211 8.66 -20.55 -8.84
CA GLN A 211 9.05 -21.49 -9.89
C GLN A 211 7.85 -22.24 -10.47
N GLN A 212 6.92 -22.70 -9.63
CA GLN A 212 5.67 -23.30 -10.06
C GLN A 212 4.84 -22.34 -10.91
N ALA A 213 4.74 -21.07 -10.51
CA ALA A 213 4.01 -20.05 -11.26
C ALA A 213 4.64 -19.78 -12.62
N ALA A 214 5.96 -19.72 -12.72
CA ALA A 214 6.65 -19.55 -14.00
C ALA A 214 6.38 -20.73 -14.95
N ALA A 215 6.46 -21.96 -14.45
CA ALA A 215 6.14 -23.16 -15.23
C ALA A 215 4.68 -23.20 -15.67
N LEU A 216 3.75 -22.82 -14.80
CA LEU A 216 2.32 -22.70 -15.11
C LEU A 216 2.07 -21.62 -16.18
N ALA A 217 2.72 -20.46 -16.07
CA ALA A 217 2.60 -19.37 -17.05
C ALA A 217 2.95 -19.86 -18.47
N CYS A 218 4.02 -20.65 -18.63
CA CYS A 218 4.38 -21.26 -19.91
C CYS A 218 3.28 -22.20 -20.45
N ARG A 219 2.65 -22.99 -19.56
CA ARG A 219 1.53 -23.90 -19.94
C ARG A 219 0.28 -23.11 -20.33
N MET A 220 0.08 -21.94 -19.75
CA MET A 220 -1.08 -21.07 -20.03
C MET A 220 -0.86 -20.16 -21.26
N GLU A 221 0.39 -19.98 -21.75
CA GLU A 221 0.68 -19.07 -22.86
C GLU A 221 -0.23 -19.27 -24.09
N PRO A 222 -0.55 -20.50 -24.54
CA PRO A 222 -1.41 -20.70 -25.71
C PRO A 222 -2.85 -20.23 -25.52
N LEU A 223 -3.28 -20.00 -24.28
CA LEU A 223 -4.64 -19.57 -23.91
C LEU A 223 -4.77 -18.04 -23.82
N VAL A 224 -3.65 -17.31 -23.89
CA VAL A 224 -3.61 -15.84 -23.74
C VAL A 224 -3.36 -15.20 -25.10
N ASP A 225 -4.29 -14.37 -25.55
CA ASP A 225 -4.08 -13.58 -26.76
C ASP A 225 -3.33 -12.28 -26.43
N GLY A 226 -2.13 -12.13 -27.00
CA GLY A 226 -1.29 -10.95 -26.86
C GLY A 226 -0.26 -11.05 -25.73
N GLU A 227 -0.18 -10.02 -24.87
CA GLU A 227 0.79 -9.93 -23.78
C GLU A 227 0.32 -10.71 -22.57
N PHE A 228 1.14 -11.64 -22.10
CA PHE A 228 0.90 -12.40 -20.88
C PHE A 228 1.34 -11.57 -19.65
N ILE A 229 0.48 -11.36 -18.70
CA ILE A 229 0.78 -10.69 -17.42
C ILE A 229 1.10 -11.75 -16.37
N LEU A 230 2.32 -11.70 -15.82
CA LEU A 230 2.73 -12.48 -14.66
C LEU A 230 2.95 -11.52 -13.51
N THR A 231 2.10 -11.57 -12.49
CA THR A 231 2.12 -10.57 -11.43
C THR A 231 2.13 -11.16 -10.04
N GLY A 232 2.94 -10.56 -9.18
CA GLY A 232 3.17 -10.92 -7.78
C GLY A 232 3.86 -9.81 -7.03
N ALA A 233 4.52 -10.15 -5.97
CA ALA A 233 5.33 -9.30 -5.11
C ALA A 233 4.55 -8.29 -4.26
N GLY A 234 4.53 -8.58 -2.97
CA GLY A 234 4.31 -7.57 -1.94
C GLY A 234 5.59 -6.76 -1.66
N THR A 235 5.58 -5.98 -0.60
CA THR A 235 6.72 -5.10 -0.24
C THR A 235 7.93 -5.89 0.29
N VAL A 236 7.78 -7.14 0.72
CA VAL A 236 8.86 -7.91 1.37
C VAL A 236 9.70 -8.73 0.37
N TRP A 237 9.09 -9.25 -0.70
CA TRP A 237 9.70 -10.26 -1.58
C TRP A 237 9.87 -9.83 -3.03
N TYR A 238 9.78 -8.53 -3.35
CA TYR A 238 9.81 -8.10 -4.75
C TYR A 238 11.15 -8.38 -5.46
N ASP A 239 12.25 -8.46 -4.73
CA ASP A 239 13.57 -8.86 -5.24
C ASP A 239 13.61 -10.36 -5.59
N VAL A 240 13.12 -11.23 -4.70
CA VAL A 240 13.06 -12.68 -4.93
C VAL A 240 12.15 -13.00 -6.11
N VAL A 241 10.98 -12.33 -6.20
CA VAL A 241 10.07 -12.45 -7.35
C VAL A 241 10.78 -12.06 -8.65
N CYS A 242 11.47 -10.91 -8.67
CA CYS A 242 12.24 -10.49 -9.85
C CYS A 242 13.33 -11.51 -10.19
N ASN A 243 14.13 -11.94 -9.22
CA ASN A 243 15.23 -12.89 -9.45
C ASN A 243 14.73 -14.20 -10.08
N ILE A 244 13.68 -14.79 -9.51
CA ILE A 244 13.15 -16.07 -9.97
C ILE A 244 12.49 -15.94 -11.36
N TRP A 245 11.60 -14.95 -11.53
CA TRP A 245 10.84 -14.86 -12.79
C TRP A 245 11.65 -14.33 -13.96
N LEU A 246 12.68 -13.52 -13.72
CA LEU A 246 13.57 -13.06 -14.80
C LEU A 246 14.49 -14.19 -15.28
N ALA A 247 14.92 -15.09 -14.37
CA ALA A 247 15.76 -16.23 -14.69
C ALA A 247 14.98 -17.43 -15.25
N ALA A 248 13.71 -17.59 -14.90
CA ALA A 248 12.89 -18.73 -15.32
C ALA A 248 12.48 -18.63 -16.80
N ALA A 249 12.16 -19.80 -17.39
CA ALA A 249 11.41 -19.84 -18.63
C ALA A 249 10.04 -19.18 -18.44
N LYS A 250 9.63 -18.38 -19.42
CA LYS A 250 8.39 -17.59 -19.37
C LYS A 250 7.77 -17.46 -20.77
N PRO A 251 6.48 -17.08 -20.87
CA PRO A 251 5.82 -16.77 -22.14
C PRO A 251 6.63 -15.79 -22.99
N ARG A 252 6.57 -15.92 -24.32
CA ARG A 252 7.35 -15.09 -25.26
C ARG A 252 7.08 -13.60 -25.12
N ARG A 253 5.83 -13.24 -24.85
CA ARG A 253 5.38 -11.85 -24.60
C ARG A 253 4.92 -11.74 -23.17
N CYS A 254 5.85 -11.86 -22.22
CA CYS A 254 5.54 -11.80 -20.79
C CYS A 254 5.92 -10.45 -20.20
N ARG A 255 4.94 -9.82 -19.55
CA ARG A 255 5.15 -8.67 -18.68
C ARG A 255 5.13 -9.12 -17.23
N ILE A 256 6.26 -8.99 -16.56
CA ILE A 256 6.35 -9.17 -15.11
C ILE A 256 5.92 -7.87 -14.43
N VAL A 257 4.97 -7.96 -13.49
CA VAL A 257 4.44 -6.79 -12.77
C VAL A 257 4.56 -7.02 -11.28
N ILE A 258 5.34 -6.17 -10.61
CA ILE A 258 5.48 -6.18 -9.14
C ILE A 258 4.51 -5.18 -8.50
N ARG A 259 4.05 -5.46 -7.25
CA ARG A 259 2.95 -4.70 -6.62
C ARG A 259 3.25 -4.26 -5.18
N PRO A 260 4.47 -3.84 -4.83
CA PRO A 260 4.72 -3.32 -3.49
C PRO A 260 3.79 -2.12 -3.22
N GLY A 261 3.27 -2.01 -1.99
CA GLY A 261 2.38 -0.92 -1.61
C GLY A 261 2.96 -0.06 -0.49
N CYS A 262 3.47 -0.70 0.56
CA CYS A 262 3.96 0.01 1.74
C CYS A 262 5.32 0.71 1.53
N TYR A 263 6.04 0.40 0.45
CA TYR A 263 7.29 1.08 0.10
C TYR A 263 7.13 2.61 0.05
N ILE A 264 5.94 3.09 -0.29
CA ILE A 264 5.67 4.52 -0.48
C ILE A 264 5.96 5.35 0.77
N THR A 265 5.74 4.77 1.93
CA THR A 265 6.00 5.42 3.21
C THR A 265 7.09 4.75 4.02
N ASN A 266 7.47 3.53 3.68
CA ASN A 266 8.50 2.72 4.32
C ASN A 266 8.49 2.88 5.85
N ASP A 267 7.67 2.10 6.54
CA ASP A 267 7.49 2.22 7.99
C ASP A 267 8.79 1.99 8.77
N ARG A 268 8.76 2.29 10.06
CA ARG A 268 9.88 2.04 10.97
C ARG A 268 9.77 0.69 11.71
N GLY A 269 9.25 -0.32 11.04
CA GLY A 269 9.02 -1.65 11.59
C GLY A 269 9.37 -2.74 10.60
N ILE A 270 8.40 -3.58 10.26
CA ILE A 270 8.59 -4.78 9.44
C ILE A 270 9.09 -4.47 8.02
N TYR A 271 8.66 -3.35 7.42
CA TYR A 271 9.08 -3.02 6.06
C TYR A 271 10.46 -2.40 6.01
N ASP A 272 10.87 -1.66 7.04
CA ASP A 272 12.25 -1.17 7.17
C ASP A 272 13.24 -2.33 7.32
N LEU A 273 12.92 -3.30 8.18
CA LEU A 273 13.72 -4.53 8.34
C LEU A 273 13.79 -5.32 7.02
N ALA A 274 12.65 -5.53 6.36
CA ALA A 274 12.62 -6.22 5.08
C ALA A 274 13.43 -5.51 3.99
N GLN A 275 13.43 -4.17 3.97
CA GLN A 275 14.24 -3.39 3.03
C GLN A 275 15.74 -3.52 3.33
N GLN A 276 16.15 -3.50 4.59
CA GLN A 276 17.55 -3.72 4.97
C GLN A 276 18.04 -5.12 4.54
N GLU A 277 17.24 -6.16 4.75
CA GLU A 277 17.54 -7.51 4.29
C GLU A 277 17.63 -7.57 2.77
N LEU A 278 16.72 -6.89 2.06
CA LEU A 278 16.68 -6.85 0.60
C LEU A 278 17.94 -6.17 0.05
N ILE A 279 18.31 -5.00 0.56
CA ILE A 279 19.55 -4.30 0.17
C ILE A 279 20.79 -5.19 0.38
N ALA A 280 20.82 -5.96 1.47
CA ALA A 280 21.94 -6.84 1.77
C ALA A 280 22.08 -8.03 0.80
N ARG A 281 20.97 -8.50 0.20
CA ARG A 281 20.97 -9.71 -0.67
C ARG A 281 20.81 -9.41 -2.16
N ASP A 282 20.32 -8.23 -2.55
CA ASP A 282 20.06 -7.87 -3.94
C ASP A 282 21.09 -6.86 -4.47
N PRO A 283 22.04 -7.28 -5.35
CA PRO A 283 23.06 -6.40 -5.90
C PRO A 283 22.49 -5.19 -6.64
N ILE A 284 21.35 -5.34 -7.34
CA ILE A 284 20.73 -4.23 -8.09
C ILE A 284 20.19 -3.17 -7.13
N ALA A 285 19.52 -3.59 -6.06
CA ALA A 285 19.05 -2.67 -5.04
C ALA A 285 20.23 -1.98 -4.32
N CYS A 286 21.30 -2.72 -4.01
CA CYS A 286 22.52 -2.19 -3.41
C CYS A 286 23.22 -1.15 -4.30
N ASP A 287 23.23 -1.34 -5.62
CA ASP A 287 23.87 -0.43 -6.58
C ASP A 287 23.03 0.83 -6.87
N LEU A 288 21.76 0.86 -6.50
CA LEU A 288 20.93 2.05 -6.65
C LEU A 288 21.33 3.12 -5.63
N ALA A 289 21.48 4.37 -6.12
CA ALA A 289 21.74 5.49 -5.24
C ALA A 289 20.55 5.74 -4.27
N GLY A 290 20.85 5.86 -2.98
CA GLY A 290 19.86 6.07 -1.92
C GLY A 290 19.11 4.80 -1.54
N ASP A 291 18.14 4.96 -0.66
CA ASP A 291 17.27 3.89 -0.17
C ASP A 291 15.88 4.42 0.12
N LEU A 292 14.92 3.54 0.44
CA LEU A 292 13.61 3.93 0.94
C LEU A 292 13.74 4.61 2.31
N THR A 293 12.94 5.64 2.53
CA THR A 293 12.95 6.42 3.78
C THR A 293 11.55 6.51 4.37
N SER A 294 11.46 6.59 5.71
CA SER A 294 10.17 6.73 6.37
C SER A 294 9.55 8.09 6.05
N ALA A 295 8.37 8.07 5.43
CA ALA A 295 7.66 9.25 4.97
C ALA A 295 6.40 9.56 5.77
N LEU A 296 5.83 8.57 6.48
CA LEU A 296 4.63 8.73 7.30
C LEU A 296 5.03 8.90 8.76
N GLU A 297 4.65 10.03 9.33
CA GLU A 297 4.92 10.37 10.73
C GLU A 297 3.62 10.81 11.42
N LEU A 298 3.55 10.60 12.73
CA LEU A 298 2.47 11.12 13.57
C LEU A 298 3.06 12.13 14.54
N MET A 299 2.58 13.37 14.49
CA MET A 299 2.97 14.42 15.43
C MET A 299 1.90 14.56 16.51
N ALA A 300 2.34 14.57 17.77
CA ALA A 300 1.43 14.62 18.91
C ALA A 300 2.02 15.44 20.06
N MET A 301 1.15 15.87 20.96
CA MET A 301 1.52 16.70 22.10
C MET A 301 1.50 15.88 23.39
N VAL A 302 2.46 16.10 24.26
CA VAL A 302 2.44 15.57 25.62
C VAL A 302 1.29 16.23 26.38
N GLN A 303 0.27 15.44 26.70
CA GLN A 303 -0.94 15.91 27.34
C GLN A 303 -0.86 15.88 28.86
N SER A 304 -0.08 14.93 29.40
CA SER A 304 0.07 14.75 30.85
C SER A 304 1.39 14.09 31.20
N VAL A 305 1.97 14.48 32.31
CA VAL A 305 3.12 13.82 32.96
C VAL A 305 2.71 13.51 34.40
N PRO A 306 1.92 12.46 34.63
CA PRO A 306 1.34 12.19 35.96
C PRO A 306 2.35 11.64 36.98
N GLU A 307 3.43 11.04 36.49
CA GLU A 307 4.49 10.42 37.30
C GLU A 307 5.86 10.72 36.68
N ALA A 308 6.92 10.66 37.45
CA ALA A 308 8.28 11.01 36.98
C ALA A 308 8.80 10.09 35.86
N ASP A 309 8.27 8.85 35.78
CA ASP A 309 8.65 7.85 34.79
C ASP A 309 7.57 7.62 33.73
N ARG A 310 6.51 8.48 33.68
CA ARG A 310 5.36 8.29 32.78
C ARG A 310 4.87 9.59 32.19
N ALA A 311 4.63 9.56 30.88
CA ALA A 311 3.89 10.59 30.16
C ALA A 311 2.73 9.99 29.34
N VAL A 312 1.81 10.83 28.94
CA VAL A 312 0.67 10.49 28.07
C VAL A 312 0.60 11.51 26.96
N VAL A 313 0.49 11.05 25.72
CA VAL A 313 0.29 11.89 24.54
C VAL A 313 -1.13 11.77 24.01
N ASN A 314 -1.58 12.79 23.26
CA ASN A 314 -2.96 13.01 22.82
C ASN A 314 -3.36 12.25 21.55
N PHE A 315 -2.71 11.11 21.23
CA PHE A 315 -3.15 10.22 20.15
C PHE A 315 -3.41 8.80 20.67
N GLY A 316 -4.10 7.99 19.88
CA GLY A 316 -4.40 6.62 20.25
C GLY A 316 -4.71 5.72 19.05
N LYS A 317 -5.43 4.63 19.30
CA LYS A 317 -5.86 3.65 18.30
C LYS A 317 -6.67 4.26 17.15
N ARG A 318 -7.27 5.43 17.35
CA ARG A 318 -8.05 6.16 16.34
C ARG A 318 -7.18 6.98 15.40
N ASP A 319 -5.88 7.09 15.68
CA ASP A 319 -4.97 7.98 14.96
C ASP A 319 -3.85 7.23 14.24
N CYS A 320 -3.51 6.01 14.66
CA CYS A 320 -2.43 5.22 14.07
C CYS A 320 -2.66 3.71 14.17
N ALA A 321 -1.90 2.96 13.37
CA ALA A 321 -1.77 1.51 13.48
C ALA A 321 -1.07 1.13 14.80
N PHE A 322 -1.39 -0.06 15.30
CA PHE A 322 -0.80 -0.64 16.51
C PHE A 322 -0.71 -2.18 16.45
N ASP A 323 -1.11 -2.76 15.33
CA ASP A 323 -1.19 -4.20 15.08
C ASP A 323 0.18 -4.84 14.81
N ALA A 324 1.12 -4.06 14.23
CA ALA A 324 2.48 -4.50 13.94
C ALA A 324 3.52 -3.84 14.87
N GLY A 325 3.11 -3.43 16.07
CA GLY A 325 3.90 -2.73 17.06
C GLY A 325 3.38 -1.32 17.35
N LEU A 326 3.70 -0.79 18.52
CA LEU A 326 3.30 0.55 18.91
C LEU A 326 4.14 1.60 18.17
N PRO A 327 3.57 2.76 17.79
CA PRO A 327 4.34 3.89 17.31
C PRO A 327 5.40 4.29 18.33
N GLN A 328 6.63 4.53 17.89
CA GLN A 328 7.73 4.89 18.78
C GLN A 328 8.18 6.34 18.54
N PRO A 329 8.52 7.09 19.60
CA PRO A 329 9.06 8.45 19.48
C PRO A 329 10.34 8.45 18.65
N ILE A 330 10.42 9.41 17.71
CA ILE A 330 11.57 9.58 16.81
C ILE A 330 12.21 10.98 16.90
N ALA A 331 11.47 11.96 17.42
CA ALA A 331 11.98 13.28 17.72
C ALA A 331 11.17 13.91 18.87
N HIS A 332 11.78 14.88 19.56
CA HIS A 332 11.22 15.62 20.68
C HIS A 332 11.46 17.11 20.48
N TYR A 333 10.41 17.92 20.58
CA TYR A 333 10.47 19.38 20.39
C TYR A 333 9.83 20.10 21.58
N ARG A 334 10.37 21.28 21.90
CA ARG A 334 9.81 22.24 22.85
C ARG A 334 9.98 23.65 22.32
N ASN A 335 8.91 24.42 22.24
CA ASN A 335 8.93 25.79 21.69
C ASN A 335 9.59 25.86 20.29
N GLY A 336 9.32 24.89 19.43
CA GLY A 336 9.89 24.80 18.08
C GLY A 336 11.35 24.35 18.00
N GLN A 337 12.01 24.08 19.14
CA GLN A 337 13.40 23.63 19.17
C GLN A 337 13.48 22.12 19.42
N GLU A 338 14.31 21.43 18.64
CA GLU A 338 14.56 20.01 18.83
C GLU A 338 15.39 19.76 20.09
N LEU A 339 14.93 18.83 20.90
CA LEU A 339 15.61 18.35 22.09
C LEU A 339 16.26 16.99 21.81
N ALA A 340 17.36 16.71 22.49
CA ALA A 340 18.07 15.45 22.32
C ALA A 340 17.21 14.28 22.78
N LEU A 341 16.79 13.42 21.84
CA LEU A 341 16.13 12.16 22.13
C LEU A 341 17.16 11.03 22.14
N ARG A 342 17.48 10.51 23.34
CA ARG A 342 18.34 9.33 23.46
C ARG A 342 17.53 8.07 23.19
N ALA A 343 18.16 7.07 22.61
CA ALA A 343 17.54 5.76 22.43
C ALA A 343 16.96 5.26 23.77
N GLU A 344 15.74 4.74 23.72
CA GLU A 344 15.01 4.21 24.87
C GLU A 344 14.70 5.20 26.02
N SER A 345 15.03 6.49 25.87
CA SER A 345 14.69 7.50 26.89
C SER A 345 13.20 7.77 26.99
N ILE A 346 12.47 7.61 25.90
CA ILE A 346 11.01 7.70 25.80
C ILE A 346 10.53 6.52 24.98
N VAL A 347 9.68 5.66 25.54
CA VAL A 347 9.21 4.42 24.88
C VAL A 347 7.69 4.31 25.01
N SER A 348 7.01 4.06 23.91
CA SER A 348 5.58 3.75 23.93
C SER A 348 5.35 2.37 24.55
N THR A 349 4.51 2.29 25.57
CA THR A 349 4.26 1.06 26.34
C THR A 349 2.83 0.58 26.27
N GLY A 350 1.90 1.42 25.83
CA GLY A 350 0.50 1.08 25.71
C GLY A 350 -0.28 2.11 24.92
N ILE A 351 -1.43 1.71 24.38
CA ILE A 351 -2.28 2.59 23.59
C ILE A 351 -3.76 2.32 23.88
N MET A 352 -4.51 3.38 24.12
CA MET A 352 -5.95 3.39 24.24
C MET A 352 -6.58 4.10 23.02
N ASP A 353 -7.87 4.40 23.06
CA ASP A 353 -8.55 5.03 21.91
C ASP A 353 -7.91 6.37 21.50
N GLN A 354 -7.60 7.24 22.47
CA GLN A 354 -7.03 8.58 22.24
C GLN A 354 -5.92 8.93 23.23
N HIS A 355 -5.23 7.94 23.76
CA HIS A 355 -4.09 8.12 24.66
C HIS A 355 -3.01 7.08 24.29
N CYS A 356 -1.79 7.52 24.16
CA CYS A 356 -0.62 6.64 24.12
C CYS A 356 0.22 6.88 25.38
N MET A 357 0.51 5.80 26.10
CA MET A 357 1.30 5.84 27.33
C MET A 357 2.77 5.66 27.01
N LEU A 358 3.56 6.54 27.58
CA LEU A 358 5.01 6.54 27.44
C LEU A 358 5.67 6.22 28.77
N ARG A 359 6.68 5.36 28.74
CA ARG A 359 7.65 5.20 29.83
C ARG A 359 8.80 6.15 29.59
N LEU A 360 9.19 6.87 30.64
CA LEU A 360 10.32 7.80 30.63
C LEU A 360 11.50 7.19 31.38
N ALA A 361 12.69 7.31 30.83
CA ALA A 361 13.92 6.94 31.56
C ALA A 361 14.20 7.95 32.70
N PRO A 362 14.91 7.54 33.77
CA PRO A 362 15.31 8.47 34.84
C PRO A 362 16.05 9.69 34.29
N GLY A 363 15.60 10.88 34.71
CA GLY A 363 16.19 12.16 34.28
C GLY A 363 15.71 12.64 32.90
N SER A 364 14.68 12.03 32.32
CA SER A 364 14.02 12.56 31.13
C SER A 364 13.37 13.92 31.44
N ASP A 365 13.61 14.91 30.58
CA ASP A 365 13.01 16.24 30.67
C ASP A 365 11.81 16.36 29.71
N VAL A 366 10.77 15.55 29.96
CA VAL A 366 9.49 15.62 29.21
C VAL A 366 8.49 16.44 30.00
N GLN A 367 7.85 17.41 29.33
CA GLN A 367 6.90 18.33 29.97
C GLN A 367 5.58 18.35 29.22
N VAL A 368 4.51 18.73 29.90
CA VAL A 368 3.20 18.99 29.25
C VAL A 368 3.37 20.12 28.25
N GLY A 369 2.87 19.90 27.03
CA GLY A 369 3.02 20.84 25.92
C GLY A 369 4.19 20.52 24.99
N ASP A 370 5.10 19.62 25.36
CA ASP A 370 6.13 19.15 24.42
C ASP A 370 5.49 18.44 23.22
N ILE A 371 6.08 18.62 22.05
CA ILE A 371 5.70 17.94 20.82
C ILE A 371 6.61 16.73 20.64
N LEU A 372 6.02 15.56 20.44
CA LEU A 372 6.71 14.34 20.08
C LEU A 372 6.30 13.90 18.68
N LEU A 373 7.29 13.47 17.90
CA LEU A 373 7.10 12.88 16.59
C LEU A 373 7.23 11.36 16.70
N PHE A 374 6.34 10.63 16.06
CA PHE A 374 6.30 9.17 16.13
C PHE A 374 6.44 8.55 14.75
N GLY A 375 7.32 7.55 14.64
CA GLY A 375 7.33 6.62 13.52
C GLY A 375 6.24 5.57 13.69
N THR A 376 5.54 5.27 12.61
CA THR A 376 4.46 4.27 12.57
C THR A 376 4.98 2.92 12.13
N SER A 377 4.30 1.84 12.54
CA SER A 377 4.70 0.46 12.24
C SER A 377 3.91 -0.19 11.09
N HIS A 378 2.79 0.38 10.66
CA HIS A 378 1.94 -0.17 9.60
C HIS A 378 1.18 0.95 8.88
N PRO A 379 1.64 1.38 7.70
CA PRO A 379 1.04 2.53 7.02
C PRO A 379 -0.44 2.31 6.64
N CYS A 380 -0.81 1.11 6.17
CA CYS A 380 -2.17 0.84 5.70
C CYS A 380 -3.24 1.16 6.75
N LEU A 381 -3.02 0.72 8.00
CA LEU A 381 -3.94 0.95 9.12
C LEU A 381 -3.70 2.28 9.85
N THR A 382 -2.85 3.14 9.31
CA THR A 382 -2.73 4.54 9.74
C THR A 382 -3.46 5.45 8.76
N PHE A 383 -3.25 5.27 7.45
CA PHE A 383 -3.95 6.07 6.44
C PHE A 383 -5.48 6.00 6.54
N ASP A 384 -6.05 4.82 6.81
CA ASP A 384 -7.50 4.60 6.90
C ASP A 384 -8.18 5.36 8.07
N LYS A 385 -7.39 5.90 9.00
CA LYS A 385 -7.88 6.68 10.15
C LYS A 385 -7.95 8.17 9.87
N TRP A 386 -7.34 8.62 8.79
CA TRP A 386 -7.22 10.03 8.45
C TRP A 386 -7.95 10.33 7.15
N LYS A 387 -8.94 11.20 7.24
CA LYS A 387 -9.63 11.72 6.05
C LYS A 387 -8.68 12.60 5.20
N THR A 388 -7.79 13.30 5.88
CA THR A 388 -6.79 14.18 5.27
C THR A 388 -5.47 14.03 6.01
N LEU A 389 -4.35 13.90 5.30
CA LEU A 389 -2.99 13.94 5.83
C LEU A 389 -2.32 15.23 5.36
N LEU A 390 -1.39 15.75 6.17
CA LEU A 390 -0.65 16.96 5.82
C LEU A 390 0.61 16.60 5.06
N LEU A 391 0.77 17.16 3.85
CA LEU A 391 2.04 17.11 3.12
C LEU A 391 2.94 18.21 3.66
N VAL A 392 4.10 17.86 4.15
CA VAL A 392 5.04 18.81 4.79
C VAL A 392 6.41 18.79 4.13
N ASP A 393 7.14 19.90 4.26
CA ASP A 393 8.57 19.93 3.98
C ASP A 393 9.41 19.37 5.16
N ASP A 394 10.73 19.44 5.02
CA ASP A 394 11.64 18.91 6.05
C ASP A 394 11.68 19.76 7.33
N ASP A 395 11.21 21.00 7.27
CA ASP A 395 11.07 21.94 8.40
C ASP A 395 9.65 21.94 9.00
N TYR A 396 8.79 20.98 8.60
CA TYR A 396 7.40 20.82 9.04
C TYR A 396 6.46 21.99 8.67
N ASN A 397 6.77 22.74 7.62
CA ASN A 397 5.80 23.67 7.00
C ASN A 397 4.79 22.86 6.18
N VAL A 398 3.51 23.16 6.36
CA VAL A 398 2.43 22.53 5.60
C VAL A 398 2.45 23.05 4.16
N LEU A 399 2.66 22.14 3.22
CA LEU A 399 2.69 22.43 1.78
C LEU A 399 1.34 22.19 1.11
N ASP A 400 0.60 21.16 1.55
CA ASP A 400 -0.67 20.75 0.99
C ASP A 400 -1.45 19.86 1.97
N GLU A 401 -2.72 19.65 1.71
CA GLU A 401 -3.61 18.71 2.39
C GLU A 401 -4.00 17.59 1.42
N LEU A 402 -3.69 16.36 1.76
CA LEU A 402 -3.93 15.21 0.91
C LEU A 402 -5.11 14.39 1.44
N ASP A 403 -6.23 14.44 0.72
CA ASP A 403 -7.41 13.64 1.05
C ASP A 403 -7.19 12.15 0.74
N THR A 404 -7.71 11.30 1.61
CA THR A 404 -7.84 9.86 1.39
C THR A 404 -9.25 9.52 0.93
N LEU A 405 -9.39 8.41 0.21
CA LEU A 405 -10.66 7.91 -0.32
C LEU A 405 -11.06 6.57 0.34
N PHE A 406 -10.87 6.47 1.66
CA PHE A 406 -11.34 5.31 2.44
C PHE A 406 -12.83 5.35 2.72
#